data_3d54fb8b574c75cfaeab4794818249cd
#
_entry.id   3d54fb8b574c75cfaeab4794818249cd
#
_cell.length_a   1.000
_cell.length_b   1.000
_cell.length_c   1.000
_cell.angle_alpha   90.00
_cell.angle_beta   90.00
_cell.angle_gamma   90.00
#
_symmetry.space_group_name_H-M   'P 1'
#
loop_
_entity.id
_entity.type
_entity.pdbx_description
1 polymer ?
#
loop_
_entity_poly.entity_id
_entity_poly.type
_entity_poly.pdbx_seq_one_letter_code
_entity_poly.pdbx_strand_id
1 'polypeptide(L)'
;MSADGIESCSALYKLTKRRSLRSFASKKVTDALMYQLLELANRAPSAYNIQPWHFILVRNPELRQLLCHIAMDQEQVLNAPEIVAVAADTECWKKPFEGILAESVRSGLFTEKEASIKRKNVHAIFSTAPFGLFGFVKRLLTPLRRLGKPTPRVITNREEAKAYVENQAMVAASYFMAGAELAGLG
;
A
#
# COMPACT_ATOMS: atom_id res chain seq x y z
N MET A 1 -20.31 23.38 3.65
CA MET A 1 -19.29 23.41 4.72
C MET A 1 -18.50 24.67 4.47
N SER A 2 -18.59 25.66 5.39
CA SER A 2 -17.91 26.93 5.26
C SER A 2 -16.39 26.75 5.45
N ALA A 3 -15.60 27.59 4.80
CA ALA A 3 -14.13 27.61 4.89
C ALA A 3 -13.63 27.76 6.35
N ASP A 4 -14.46 28.34 7.21
CA ASP A 4 -14.14 28.65 8.62
C ASP A 4 -13.89 27.40 9.51
N GLY A 5 -14.44 26.23 9.14
CA GLY A 5 -14.21 24.99 9.88
C GLY A 5 -12.85 24.32 9.60
N ILE A 6 -12.16 24.70 8.52
CA ILE A 6 -10.87 24.11 8.12
C ILE A 6 -9.72 24.86 8.81
N GLU A 7 -9.86 26.15 9.05
CA GLU A 7 -8.83 26.95 9.73
C GLU A 7 -8.59 26.55 11.19
N SER A 8 -9.59 25.97 11.83
CA SER A 8 -9.47 25.51 13.23
C SER A 8 -8.62 24.22 13.38
N CYS A 9 -8.40 23.45 12.31
CA CYS A 9 -7.55 22.25 12.32
C CYS A 9 -6.28 22.46 11.49
N SER A 10 -5.19 22.87 12.13
CA SER A 10 -3.92 23.17 11.47
C SER A 10 -3.37 22.02 10.61
N ALA A 11 -3.65 20.76 10.99
CA ALA A 11 -3.22 19.58 10.25
C ALA A 11 -3.99 19.41 8.92
N LEU A 12 -5.31 19.55 8.94
CA LEU A 12 -6.12 19.51 7.72
C LEU A 12 -5.77 20.65 6.76
N TYR A 13 -5.56 21.85 7.29
CA TYR A 13 -5.14 22.99 6.49
C TYR A 13 -3.81 22.75 5.78
N LYS A 14 -2.81 22.17 6.46
CA LYS A 14 -1.53 21.78 5.84
C LYS A 14 -1.74 20.82 4.68
N LEU A 15 -2.54 19.78 4.86
CA LEU A 15 -2.82 18.80 3.80
C LEU A 15 -3.53 19.42 2.58
N THR A 16 -4.41 20.42 2.79
CA THR A 16 -5.06 21.13 1.65
C THR A 16 -4.09 22.01 0.88
N LYS A 17 -2.96 22.40 1.47
CA LYS A 17 -1.92 23.21 0.84
C LYS A 17 -0.78 22.38 0.25
N ARG A 18 -0.74 21.06 0.49
CA ARG A 18 0.30 20.17 -0.02
C ARG A 18 0.48 20.32 -1.53
N ARG A 19 1.73 20.42 -1.94
CA ARG A 19 2.13 20.44 -3.35
C ARG A 19 3.26 19.43 -3.58
N SER A 20 3.38 18.92 -4.79
CA SER A 20 4.53 18.10 -5.19
C SER A 20 5.73 19.00 -5.48
N LEU A 21 6.61 19.11 -4.51
CA LEU A 21 7.86 19.87 -4.66
C LEU A 21 8.90 19.02 -5.39
N ARG A 22 9.72 19.68 -6.22
CA ARG A 22 10.81 19.03 -6.98
C ARG A 22 12.16 19.69 -6.73
N SER A 23 12.19 20.68 -5.85
CA SER A 23 13.38 21.36 -5.38
C SER A 23 13.49 21.12 -3.88
N PHE A 24 14.63 20.65 -3.43
CA PHE A 24 14.83 20.20 -2.06
C PHE A 24 15.88 21.07 -1.35
N ALA A 25 15.65 21.30 -0.06
CA ALA A 25 16.66 21.88 0.81
C ALA A 25 17.75 20.83 1.12
N SER A 26 18.96 21.27 1.43
CA SER A 26 20.08 20.40 1.81
C SER A 26 19.92 19.76 3.21
N LYS A 27 18.80 20.00 3.89
CA LYS A 27 18.51 19.47 5.21
C LYS A 27 18.25 17.95 5.14
N LYS A 28 19.04 17.20 5.91
CA LYS A 28 18.84 15.73 6.02
C LYS A 28 17.60 15.43 6.84
N VAL A 29 16.86 14.42 6.41
CA VAL A 29 15.80 13.80 7.21
C VAL A 29 16.46 12.86 8.23
N THR A 30 16.11 12.98 9.51
CA THR A 30 16.65 12.09 10.54
C THR A 30 16.05 10.71 10.44
N ASP A 31 16.82 9.67 10.80
CA ASP A 31 16.32 8.30 10.80
C ASP A 31 15.09 8.14 11.70
N ALA A 32 15.08 8.80 12.86
CA ALA A 32 13.94 8.76 13.76
C ALA A 32 12.65 9.27 13.10
N LEU A 33 12.71 10.39 12.38
CA LEU A 33 11.57 10.92 11.66
C LEU A 33 11.17 10.00 10.50
N MET A 34 12.15 9.49 9.75
CA MET A 34 11.89 8.54 8.66
C MET A 34 11.15 7.29 9.17
N TYR A 35 11.60 6.69 10.28
CA TYR A 35 10.91 5.55 10.88
C TYR A 35 9.48 5.87 11.33
N GLN A 36 9.24 7.04 11.91
CA GLN A 36 7.88 7.47 12.28
C GLN A 36 6.99 7.60 11.04
N LEU A 37 7.50 8.12 9.93
CA LEU A 37 6.75 8.24 8.67
C LEU A 37 6.45 6.86 8.07
N LEU A 38 7.41 5.95 8.10
CA LEU A 38 7.22 4.58 7.62
C LEU A 38 6.23 3.80 8.50
N GLU A 39 6.28 4.00 9.81
CA GLU A 39 5.30 3.41 10.74
C GLU A 39 3.90 3.94 10.47
N LEU A 40 3.73 5.26 10.27
CA LEU A 40 2.47 5.85 9.87
C LEU A 40 1.96 5.26 8.57
N ALA A 41 2.82 5.16 7.55
CA ALA A 41 2.48 4.57 6.27
C ALA A 41 2.06 3.09 6.38
N ASN A 42 2.71 2.34 7.26
CA ASN A 42 2.35 0.95 7.51
C ASN A 42 1.00 0.77 8.23
N ARG A 43 0.44 1.83 8.80
CA ARG A 43 -0.91 1.85 9.36
C ARG A 43 -2.01 2.10 8.33
N ALA A 44 -1.65 2.25 7.07
CA ALA A 44 -2.62 2.42 5.99
C ALA A 44 -3.60 1.23 5.94
N PRO A 45 -4.90 1.47 5.67
CA PRO A 45 -5.85 0.40 5.54
C PRO A 45 -5.59 -0.42 4.28
N SER A 46 -5.77 -1.73 4.36
CA SER A 46 -5.77 -2.62 3.20
C SER A 46 -6.88 -3.65 3.31
N ALA A 47 -7.33 -4.17 2.16
CA ALA A 47 -8.36 -5.19 2.15
C ALA A 47 -7.89 -6.44 2.92
N TYR A 48 -8.72 -6.91 3.84
CA TYR A 48 -8.41 -8.01 4.75
C TYR A 48 -7.15 -7.79 5.61
N ASN A 49 -6.64 -6.56 5.67
CA ASN A 49 -5.39 -6.22 6.34
C ASN A 49 -4.17 -7.01 5.80
N ILE A 50 -4.15 -7.27 4.50
CA ILE A 50 -3.07 -8.05 3.86
C ILE A 50 -1.74 -7.29 3.73
N GLN A 51 -1.76 -5.97 3.89
CA GLN A 51 -0.59 -5.09 3.89
C GLN A 51 0.41 -5.41 2.76
N PRO A 52 0.01 -5.32 1.48
CA PRO A 52 0.76 -5.85 0.35
C PRO A 52 1.86 -4.89 -0.12
N TRP A 53 2.66 -4.37 0.80
CA TRP A 53 3.70 -3.39 0.49
C TRP A 53 4.97 -3.60 1.29
N HIS A 54 6.07 -3.16 0.70
CA HIS A 54 7.36 -3.02 1.35
C HIS A 54 7.88 -1.62 1.10
N PHE A 55 8.43 -0.99 2.13
CA PHE A 55 9.11 0.29 2.01
C PHE A 55 10.62 0.05 1.95
N ILE A 56 11.25 0.58 0.92
CA ILE A 56 12.68 0.42 0.65
C ILE A 56 13.31 1.82 0.69
N LEU A 57 14.10 2.08 1.73
CA LEU A 57 14.85 3.33 1.84
C LEU A 57 16.14 3.22 1.01
N VAL A 58 16.23 3.99 -0.06
CA VAL A 58 17.32 3.89 -1.03
C VAL A 58 18.35 4.99 -0.76
N ARG A 59 19.47 4.60 -0.16
CA ARG A 59 20.60 5.48 0.19
C ARG A 59 21.86 5.24 -0.64
N ASN A 60 21.98 4.06 -1.26
CA ASN A 60 23.12 3.72 -2.11
C ASN A 60 23.12 4.60 -3.38
N PRO A 61 24.22 5.33 -3.68
CA PRO A 61 24.28 6.25 -4.82
C PRO A 61 24.07 5.57 -6.18
N GLU A 62 24.58 4.36 -6.35
CA GLU A 62 24.44 3.61 -7.62
C GLU A 62 22.98 3.20 -7.85
N LEU A 63 22.29 2.75 -6.79
CA LEU A 63 20.87 2.44 -6.88
C LEU A 63 20.03 3.68 -7.13
N ARG A 64 20.41 4.84 -6.59
CA ARG A 64 19.73 6.12 -6.88
C ARG A 64 19.86 6.51 -8.34
N GLN A 65 21.04 6.33 -8.94
CA GLN A 65 21.26 6.58 -10.38
C GLN A 65 20.40 5.64 -11.24
N LEU A 66 20.36 4.35 -10.88
CA LEU A 66 19.52 3.37 -11.57
C LEU A 66 18.03 3.74 -11.46
N LEU A 67 17.57 4.12 -10.28
CA LEU A 67 16.20 4.58 -10.09
C LEU A 67 15.89 5.85 -10.87
N CYS A 68 16.82 6.80 -10.96
CA CYS A 68 16.66 7.99 -11.76
C CYS A 68 16.45 7.63 -13.23
N HIS A 69 17.28 6.73 -13.78
CA HIS A 69 17.13 6.26 -15.15
C HIS A 69 15.78 5.57 -15.39
N ILE A 70 15.36 4.68 -14.50
CA ILE A 70 14.03 4.02 -14.55
C ILE A 70 12.89 5.04 -14.47
N ALA A 71 13.09 6.12 -13.72
CA ALA A 71 12.14 7.24 -13.59
C ALA A 71 12.28 8.27 -14.71
N MET A 72 12.73 7.90 -15.90
CA MET A 72 12.87 8.78 -17.07
C MET A 72 13.83 9.95 -16.83
N ASP A 73 14.94 9.71 -16.16
CA ASP A 73 16.02 10.65 -15.85
C ASP A 73 15.54 11.91 -15.09
N GLN A 74 14.54 11.73 -14.21
CA GLN A 74 14.03 12.82 -13.40
C GLN A 74 15.05 13.21 -12.31
N GLU A 75 15.64 14.39 -12.44
CA GLU A 75 16.69 14.92 -11.54
C GLU A 75 16.26 14.95 -10.06
N GLN A 76 14.97 15.16 -9.78
CA GLN A 76 14.48 15.15 -8.41
C GLN A 76 14.74 13.81 -7.69
N VAL A 77 14.89 12.70 -8.41
CA VAL A 77 15.24 11.40 -7.83
C VAL A 77 16.68 11.43 -7.30
N LEU A 78 17.60 12.11 -7.99
CA LEU A 78 18.99 12.26 -7.53
C LEU A 78 19.11 13.31 -6.41
N ASN A 79 18.37 14.41 -6.55
CA ASN A 79 18.49 15.58 -5.68
C ASN A 79 17.69 15.46 -4.37
N ALA A 80 16.73 14.52 -4.27
CA ALA A 80 15.98 14.30 -3.04
C ALA A 80 16.90 13.87 -1.89
N PRO A 81 16.77 14.44 -0.67
CA PRO A 81 17.56 14.03 0.50
C PRO A 81 17.43 12.55 0.79
N GLU A 82 16.22 12.01 0.70
CA GLU A 82 15.91 10.60 0.90
C GLU A 82 14.97 10.11 -0.20
N ILE A 83 15.07 8.83 -0.55
CA ILE A 83 14.19 8.15 -1.49
C ILE A 83 13.55 6.96 -0.79
N VAL A 84 12.23 6.90 -0.80
CA VAL A 84 11.47 5.73 -0.35
C VAL A 84 10.77 5.11 -1.55
N ALA A 85 11.21 3.92 -1.95
CA ALA A 85 10.50 3.12 -2.94
C ALA A 85 9.44 2.27 -2.24
N VAL A 86 8.22 2.27 -2.79
CA VAL A 86 7.11 1.45 -2.28
C VAL A 86 6.91 0.31 -3.26
N ALA A 87 7.25 -0.90 -2.85
CA ALA A 87 7.09 -2.10 -3.64
C ALA A 87 5.80 -2.83 -3.27
N ALA A 88 4.99 -3.20 -4.26
CA ALA A 88 3.79 -4.01 -4.06
C ALA A 88 4.14 -5.49 -4.08
N ASP A 89 3.64 -6.25 -3.10
CA ASP A 89 3.89 -7.68 -2.93
C ASP A 89 2.69 -8.51 -3.40
N THR A 90 2.83 -9.20 -4.52
CA THR A 90 1.81 -10.11 -5.07
C THR A 90 1.68 -11.42 -4.29
N GLU A 91 2.61 -11.72 -3.39
CA GLU A 91 2.63 -12.93 -2.56
C GLU A 91 2.21 -12.68 -1.10
N CYS A 92 1.82 -11.44 -0.78
CA CYS A 92 1.41 -10.99 0.56
C CYS A 92 0.31 -11.87 1.20
N TRP A 93 -0.53 -12.48 0.40
CA TRP A 93 -1.65 -13.34 0.81
C TRP A 93 -1.23 -14.74 1.28
N LYS A 94 0.03 -15.10 1.13
CA LYS A 94 0.63 -16.38 1.58
C LYS A 94 1.16 -16.25 3.02
N LYS A 95 2.46 -16.55 3.24
CA LYS A 95 3.08 -16.51 4.56
C LYS A 95 2.90 -15.20 5.33
N PRO A 96 3.07 -14.00 4.70
CA PRO A 96 2.85 -12.75 5.42
C PRO A 96 1.44 -12.66 6.03
N PHE A 97 0.41 -13.01 5.27
CA PHE A 97 -0.97 -12.98 5.74
C PHE A 97 -1.25 -13.96 6.89
N GLU A 98 -0.64 -15.15 6.86
CA GLU A 98 -0.75 -16.10 7.97
C GLU A 98 -0.17 -15.53 9.27
N GLY A 99 0.96 -14.80 9.18
CA GLY A 99 1.53 -14.08 10.32
C GLY A 99 0.58 -13.01 10.88
N ILE A 100 -0.07 -12.24 10.02
CA ILE A 100 -1.05 -11.23 10.40
C ILE A 100 -2.27 -11.87 11.09
N LEU A 101 -2.77 -12.99 10.56
CA LEU A 101 -3.89 -13.71 11.18
C LEU A 101 -3.52 -14.26 12.55
N ALA A 102 -2.36 -14.90 12.69
CA ALA A 102 -1.88 -15.43 13.95
C ALA A 102 -1.75 -14.33 15.01
N GLU A 103 -1.18 -13.17 14.65
CA GLU A 103 -1.08 -12.02 15.54
C GLU A 103 -2.45 -11.46 15.92
N SER A 104 -3.37 -11.40 14.97
CA SER A 104 -4.74 -10.90 15.22
C SER A 104 -5.52 -11.81 16.18
N VAL A 105 -5.29 -13.11 16.13
CA VAL A 105 -5.86 -14.06 17.09
C VAL A 105 -5.19 -13.91 18.47
N ARG A 106 -3.86 -13.82 18.50
CA ARG A 106 -3.11 -13.67 19.74
C ARG A 106 -3.48 -12.38 20.50
N SER A 107 -3.69 -11.29 19.78
CA SER A 107 -4.12 -10.01 20.36
C SER A 107 -5.62 -9.94 20.71
N GLY A 108 -6.39 -10.98 20.45
CA GLY A 108 -7.84 -11.01 20.70
C GLY A 108 -8.69 -10.20 19.71
N LEU A 109 -8.09 -9.71 18.62
CA LEU A 109 -8.81 -8.97 17.57
C LEU A 109 -9.75 -9.89 16.78
N PHE A 110 -9.34 -11.14 16.56
CA PHE A 110 -10.14 -12.17 15.89
C PHE A 110 -10.18 -13.46 16.71
N THR A 111 -11.28 -14.18 16.60
CA THR A 111 -11.36 -15.57 17.01
C THR A 111 -10.71 -16.47 15.94
N GLU A 112 -10.32 -17.68 16.33
CA GLU A 112 -9.82 -18.71 15.37
C GLU A 112 -10.81 -18.98 14.23
N LYS A 113 -12.10 -18.97 14.52
CA LYS A 113 -13.15 -19.14 13.51
C LYS A 113 -13.14 -18.00 12.48
N GLU A 114 -13.04 -16.76 12.92
CA GLU A 114 -12.97 -15.59 12.04
C GLU A 114 -11.69 -15.58 11.22
N ALA A 115 -10.56 -15.91 11.81
CA ALA A 115 -9.29 -16.06 11.10
C ALA A 115 -9.38 -17.13 10.01
N SER A 116 -10.00 -18.28 10.31
CA SER A 116 -10.23 -19.35 9.32
C SER A 116 -11.11 -18.89 8.14
N ILE A 117 -12.17 -18.13 8.41
CA ILE A 117 -13.04 -17.56 7.37
C ILE A 117 -12.26 -16.56 6.51
N LYS A 118 -11.49 -15.65 7.14
CA LYS A 118 -10.66 -14.66 6.42
C LYS A 118 -9.62 -15.34 5.54
N ARG A 119 -8.93 -16.38 6.06
CA ARG A 119 -7.98 -17.20 5.31
C ARG A 119 -8.63 -17.77 4.04
N LYS A 120 -9.77 -18.44 4.16
CA LYS A 120 -10.51 -19.02 3.02
C LYS A 120 -10.87 -17.95 1.99
N ASN A 121 -11.34 -16.79 2.43
CA ASN A 121 -11.75 -15.69 1.56
C ASN A 121 -10.55 -15.13 0.78
N VAL A 122 -9.43 -14.85 1.45
CA VAL A 122 -8.22 -14.31 0.82
C VAL A 122 -7.64 -15.32 -0.17
N HIS A 123 -7.52 -16.60 0.23
CA HIS A 123 -7.11 -17.66 -0.70
C HIS A 123 -8.04 -17.78 -1.91
N ALA A 124 -9.35 -17.69 -1.72
CA ALA A 124 -10.31 -17.75 -2.83
C ALA A 124 -10.16 -16.54 -3.77
N ILE A 125 -9.81 -15.37 -3.27
CA ILE A 125 -9.60 -14.16 -4.08
C ILE A 125 -8.31 -14.27 -4.89
N PHE A 126 -7.18 -14.57 -4.26
CA PHE A 126 -5.85 -14.49 -4.86
C PHE A 126 -5.39 -15.76 -5.58
N SER A 127 -5.86 -16.96 -5.17
CA SER A 127 -5.45 -18.20 -5.79
C SER A 127 -5.91 -18.27 -7.25
N THR A 128 -4.97 -18.42 -8.17
CA THR A 128 -5.24 -18.59 -9.61
C THR A 128 -5.03 -20.02 -10.09
N ALA A 129 -4.52 -20.93 -9.23
CA ALA A 129 -4.06 -22.29 -9.49
C ALA A 129 -2.98 -22.40 -10.59
N PRO A 130 -2.27 -23.52 -10.71
CA PRO A 130 -1.32 -23.72 -11.80
C PRO A 130 -2.02 -23.54 -13.16
N PHE A 131 -1.28 -22.92 -14.10
CA PHE A 131 -1.76 -22.66 -15.47
C PHE A 131 -3.02 -21.80 -15.61
N GLY A 132 -3.44 -21.07 -14.55
CA GLY A 132 -4.61 -20.17 -14.61
C GLY A 132 -5.97 -20.90 -14.66
N LEU A 133 -6.02 -22.22 -14.50
CA LEU A 133 -7.24 -23.00 -14.59
C LEU A 133 -8.32 -22.50 -13.61
N PHE A 134 -7.92 -22.18 -12.38
CA PHE A 134 -8.86 -21.67 -11.38
C PHE A 134 -9.35 -20.24 -11.71
N GLY A 135 -8.49 -19.43 -12.33
CA GLY A 135 -8.86 -18.12 -12.88
C GLY A 135 -9.92 -18.24 -13.97
N PHE A 136 -9.76 -19.21 -14.89
CA PHE A 136 -10.75 -19.49 -15.93
C PHE A 136 -12.10 -19.93 -15.34
N VAL A 137 -12.10 -20.84 -14.38
CA VAL A 137 -13.31 -21.27 -13.66
C VAL A 137 -13.99 -20.11 -12.96
N LYS A 138 -13.22 -19.26 -12.27
CA LYS A 138 -13.74 -18.03 -11.66
C LYS A 138 -14.39 -17.11 -12.68
N ARG A 139 -13.74 -16.91 -13.83
CA ARG A 139 -14.26 -16.04 -14.92
C ARG A 139 -15.59 -16.57 -15.46
N LEU A 140 -15.73 -17.88 -15.58
CA LEU A 140 -16.96 -18.51 -16.07
C LEU A 140 -18.10 -18.46 -15.04
N LEU A 141 -17.79 -18.67 -13.75
CA LEU A 141 -18.80 -18.77 -12.69
C LEU A 141 -19.21 -17.39 -12.10
N THR A 142 -18.37 -16.37 -12.23
CA THR A 142 -18.64 -15.05 -11.64
C THR A 142 -19.91 -14.40 -12.21
N PRO A 143 -20.20 -14.43 -13.52
CA PRO A 143 -21.45 -13.87 -14.06
C PRO A 143 -22.70 -14.56 -13.50
N LEU A 144 -22.66 -15.88 -13.35
CA LEU A 144 -23.76 -16.67 -12.78
C LEU A 144 -24.02 -16.30 -11.32
N ARG A 145 -22.95 -16.09 -10.53
CA ARG A 145 -23.06 -15.64 -9.12
C ARG A 145 -23.63 -14.23 -8.99
N ARG A 146 -23.37 -13.36 -9.97
CA ARG A 146 -23.88 -11.98 -9.98
C ARG A 146 -25.37 -11.86 -10.22
N LEU A 147 -26.01 -12.88 -10.77
CA LEU A 147 -27.46 -12.92 -10.99
C LEU A 147 -28.27 -12.95 -9.67
N GLY A 148 -27.65 -13.40 -8.57
CA GLY A 148 -28.35 -13.52 -7.28
C GLY A 148 -27.88 -12.56 -6.19
N LYS A 149 -26.63 -12.09 -6.22
CA LYS A 149 -26.05 -11.21 -5.19
C LYS A 149 -24.90 -10.37 -5.76
N PRO A 150 -24.71 -9.11 -5.27
CA PRO A 150 -23.52 -8.37 -5.59
C PRO A 150 -22.28 -9.15 -5.16
N THR A 151 -21.45 -9.56 -6.12
CA THR A 151 -20.20 -10.26 -5.83
C THR A 151 -19.02 -9.32 -6.07
N PRO A 152 -18.04 -9.25 -5.15
CA PRO A 152 -16.85 -8.45 -5.36
C PRO A 152 -16.08 -8.92 -6.60
N ARG A 153 -15.29 -8.03 -7.17
CA ARG A 153 -14.39 -8.37 -8.29
C ARG A 153 -13.43 -9.46 -7.83
N VAL A 154 -13.41 -10.56 -8.55
CA VAL A 154 -12.54 -11.72 -8.27
C VAL A 154 -11.30 -11.60 -9.15
N ILE A 155 -10.13 -11.82 -8.58
CA ILE A 155 -8.86 -11.88 -9.29
C ILE A 155 -8.83 -13.18 -10.10
N THR A 156 -8.67 -13.06 -11.42
CA THR A 156 -8.70 -14.20 -12.34
C THR A 156 -7.35 -14.50 -12.98
N ASN A 157 -6.44 -13.53 -12.97
CA ASN A 157 -5.10 -13.68 -13.55
C ASN A 157 -4.07 -12.88 -12.73
N ARG A 158 -2.79 -13.06 -13.11
CA ARG A 158 -1.66 -12.45 -12.40
C ARG A 158 -1.62 -10.93 -12.53
N GLU A 159 -2.01 -10.38 -13.67
CA GLU A 159 -2.04 -8.94 -13.90
C GLU A 159 -3.11 -8.25 -13.05
N GLU A 160 -4.27 -8.88 -12.91
CA GLU A 160 -5.30 -8.37 -11.97
C GLU A 160 -4.86 -8.43 -10.52
N ALA A 161 -4.12 -9.48 -10.12
CA ALA A 161 -3.53 -9.56 -8.79
C ALA A 161 -2.51 -8.45 -8.57
N LYS A 162 -1.63 -8.21 -9.55
CA LYS A 162 -0.63 -7.13 -9.52
C LYS A 162 -1.31 -5.77 -9.38
N ALA A 163 -2.24 -5.44 -10.27
CA ALA A 163 -2.98 -4.17 -10.20
C ALA A 163 -3.71 -3.99 -8.86
N TYR A 164 -4.25 -5.08 -8.30
CA TYR A 164 -4.94 -5.05 -7.02
C TYR A 164 -3.99 -4.67 -5.87
N VAL A 165 -2.81 -5.32 -5.77
CA VAL A 165 -1.85 -5.01 -4.70
C VAL A 165 -1.16 -3.66 -4.89
N GLU A 166 -0.90 -3.24 -6.14
CA GLU A 166 -0.40 -1.92 -6.46
C GLU A 166 -1.34 -0.81 -5.97
N ASN A 167 -2.65 -0.94 -6.21
CA ASN A 167 -3.64 0.01 -5.70
C ASN A 167 -3.65 0.08 -4.16
N GLN A 168 -3.43 -1.05 -3.47
CA GLN A 168 -3.33 -1.06 -2.01
C GLN A 168 -2.02 -0.38 -1.54
N ALA A 169 -0.90 -0.64 -2.21
CA ALA A 169 0.39 -0.02 -1.90
C ALA A 169 0.36 1.51 -2.10
N MET A 170 -0.40 2.01 -3.09
CA MET A 170 -0.62 3.44 -3.29
C MET A 170 -1.34 4.12 -2.13
N VAL A 171 -2.21 3.39 -1.40
CA VAL A 171 -2.83 3.92 -0.17
C VAL A 171 -1.75 4.15 0.90
N ALA A 172 -0.84 3.19 1.09
CA ALA A 172 0.26 3.32 2.03
C ALA A 172 1.23 4.46 1.63
N ALA A 173 1.54 4.59 0.34
CA ALA A 173 2.32 5.72 -0.18
C ALA A 173 1.64 7.06 0.10
N SER A 174 0.31 7.14 -0.02
CA SER A 174 -0.46 8.35 0.28
C SER A 174 -0.39 8.71 1.77
N TYR A 175 -0.41 7.72 2.66
CA TYR A 175 -0.21 7.93 4.11
C TYR A 175 1.19 8.47 4.40
N PHE A 176 2.22 7.92 3.73
CA PHE A 176 3.58 8.44 3.84
C PHE A 176 3.67 9.90 3.42
N MET A 177 3.13 10.24 2.25
CA MET A 177 3.14 11.62 1.73
C MET A 177 2.38 12.60 2.63
N ALA A 178 1.22 12.19 3.16
CA ALA A 178 0.47 13.01 4.10
C ALA A 178 1.25 13.22 5.41
N GLY A 179 1.90 12.18 5.92
CA GLY A 179 2.77 12.27 7.09
C GLY A 179 3.96 13.19 6.86
N ALA A 180 4.61 13.10 5.70
CA ALA A 180 5.73 13.95 5.33
C ALA A 180 5.32 15.43 5.30
N GLU A 181 4.18 15.77 4.69
CA GLU A 181 3.62 17.13 4.70
C GLU A 181 3.37 17.65 6.13
N LEU A 182 2.74 16.82 6.97
CA LEU A 182 2.46 17.19 8.36
C LEU A 182 3.74 17.41 9.18
N ALA A 183 4.80 16.68 8.86
CA ALA A 183 6.13 16.81 9.44
C ALA A 183 6.93 18.01 8.87
N GLY A 184 6.39 18.72 7.88
CA GLY A 184 7.05 19.88 7.25
C GLY A 184 8.17 19.48 6.28
N LEU A 185 8.06 18.33 5.64
CA LEU A 185 9.02 17.86 4.61
C LEU A 185 8.59 18.24 3.19
N GLY A 186 7.37 18.73 2.99
CA GLY A 186 6.86 19.24 1.71
C GLY A 186 6.37 18.15 0.77
#